data_9c501cf23ffdf29da6bfdc8b07fe1939
#
_entry.id   9c501cf23ffdf29da6bfdc8b07fe1939
#
_cell.length_a   1.000
_cell.length_b   1.000
_cell.length_c   1.000
_cell.angle_alpha   90.00
_cell.angle_beta   90.00
_cell.angle_gamma   90.00
#
_symmetry.space_group_name_H-M   'P 1'
#
loop_
_entity.id
_entity.type
_entity.pdbx_description
1 polymer ?
#
loop_
_entity_poly.entity_id
_entity_poly.type
_entity_poly.pdbx_seq_one_letter_code
_entity_poly.pdbx_strand_id
1 'polypeptide(L)'
;MRKVSKIEPISPSLPTRKKVAAYARVSMETERLNHSLSAQVSYYSNLIQSNPEWEYAGVYADNAITGTKSSSREEFQRMLEDCEAGKIDIILTKSISRFARNTVDLLETVRHLKELGIEVRFEKEHINSLSGDGEVMLTLLASFAQEEVRSLSENVKWGTRKRFEQGIPNGRFLIYGYRWEGDHLVVEPEEAKIVRLIYDNFLKGLSAEATEKQLEEMGVKSMKGMHFPNSSIRAILKNITYTGNLLFQKEYTLSLIHIPSPRDAHESRM
;
A
#
# COMPACT_ATOMS: atom_id res chain seq x y z
N MET A 1 38.36 61.62 19.07
CA MET A 1 37.45 61.05 20.07
C MET A 1 37.39 59.54 19.88
N ARG A 2 37.80 58.74 20.87
CA ARG A 2 37.71 57.29 20.82
C ARG A 2 36.27 56.89 21.23
N LYS A 3 35.55 56.19 20.35
CA LYS A 3 34.23 55.58 20.68
C LYS A 3 34.47 54.29 21.47
N VAL A 4 34.05 54.25 22.72
CA VAL A 4 33.99 53.06 23.52
C VAL A 4 32.63 52.42 23.31
N SER A 5 32.55 51.24 22.67
CA SER A 5 31.34 50.43 22.59
C SER A 5 31.34 49.42 23.73
N LYS A 6 30.26 49.39 24.51
CA LYS A 6 30.07 48.40 25.59
C LYS A 6 29.71 47.07 24.96
N ILE A 7 30.54 46.05 25.14
CA ILE A 7 30.21 44.69 24.74
C ILE A 7 29.39 44.12 25.86
N GLU A 8 28.11 43.80 25.56
CA GLU A 8 27.27 43.10 26.50
C GLU A 8 27.76 41.64 26.64
N PRO A 9 27.88 41.13 27.85
CA PRO A 9 28.30 39.74 28.04
C PRO A 9 27.23 38.81 27.43
N ILE A 10 27.63 37.93 26.54
CA ILE A 10 26.81 36.82 26.05
C ILE A 10 26.55 35.94 27.27
N SER A 11 25.32 35.97 27.79
CA SER A 11 24.90 35.04 28.82
C SER A 11 25.06 33.61 28.28
N PRO A 12 25.80 32.72 28.90
CA PRO A 12 25.89 31.34 28.45
C PRO A 12 24.47 30.74 28.49
N SER A 13 23.90 30.42 27.35
CA SER A 13 22.68 29.67 27.29
C SER A 13 22.94 28.32 27.93
N LEU A 14 22.26 28.01 29.01
CA LEU A 14 22.27 26.67 29.61
C LEU A 14 21.93 25.67 28.49
N PRO A 15 22.69 24.57 28.34
CA PRO A 15 22.38 23.58 27.35
C PRO A 15 20.96 23.08 27.59
N THR A 16 20.07 23.30 26.62
CA THR A 16 18.70 22.81 26.67
C THR A 16 18.74 21.28 26.70
N ARG A 17 18.13 20.68 27.72
CA ARG A 17 18.02 19.22 27.83
C ARG A 17 17.25 18.70 26.63
N LYS A 18 17.66 17.54 26.11
CA LYS A 18 16.97 16.85 25.03
C LYS A 18 15.68 16.22 25.55
N LYS A 19 14.56 16.48 24.89
CA LYS A 19 13.26 15.87 25.22
C LYS A 19 13.23 14.45 24.70
N VAL A 20 13.22 13.48 25.61
CA VAL A 20 13.34 12.06 25.28
C VAL A 20 12.05 11.33 25.58
N ALA A 21 11.54 10.65 24.60
CA ALA A 21 10.40 9.73 24.71
C ALA A 21 10.84 8.30 24.46
N ALA A 22 10.02 7.33 24.86
CA ALA A 22 10.23 5.93 24.50
C ALA A 22 8.98 5.35 23.85
N TYR A 23 9.20 4.40 22.94
CA TYR A 23 8.13 3.61 22.34
C TYR A 23 8.29 2.14 22.66
N ALA A 24 7.25 1.54 23.24
CA ALA A 24 7.19 0.14 23.62
C ALA A 24 6.02 -0.57 22.92
N ARG A 25 6.25 -1.81 22.45
CA ARG A 25 5.19 -2.66 21.87
C ARG A 25 5.40 -4.12 22.26
N VAL A 26 4.33 -4.75 22.78
CA VAL A 26 4.29 -6.19 23.07
C VAL A 26 3.35 -6.91 22.12
N SER A 27 3.67 -8.17 21.77
CA SER A 27 2.91 -8.99 20.85
C SER A 27 2.21 -10.10 21.62
N MET A 28 0.88 -10.05 21.79
CA MET A 28 -0.04 -11.05 22.34
C MET A 28 -0.62 -10.81 23.75
N GLU A 29 -1.88 -11.20 23.88
CA GLU A 29 -2.69 -11.15 25.10
C GLU A 29 -2.36 -12.31 26.04
N THR A 30 -1.40 -12.13 26.94
CA THR A 30 -1.27 -13.01 28.09
C THR A 30 -0.95 -12.15 29.32
N GLU A 31 -1.47 -12.48 30.49
CA GLU A 31 -1.20 -11.73 31.74
C GLU A 31 0.30 -11.52 31.98
N ARG A 32 1.16 -12.48 31.59
CA ARG A 32 2.62 -12.35 31.64
C ARG A 32 3.17 -11.20 30.78
N LEU A 33 2.44 -10.77 29.76
CA LEU A 33 2.89 -9.72 28.82
C LEU A 33 2.44 -8.33 29.26
N ASN A 34 1.34 -8.22 29.98
CA ASN A 34 0.99 -6.98 30.67
C ASN A 34 2.04 -6.62 31.71
N HIS A 35 2.57 -7.60 32.45
CA HIS A 35 3.75 -7.42 33.27
C HIS A 35 5.00 -7.00 32.47
N SER A 36 5.15 -7.56 31.25
CA SER A 36 6.27 -7.18 30.37
C SER A 36 6.15 -5.75 29.83
N LEU A 37 4.93 -5.28 29.52
CA LEU A 37 4.72 -3.90 29.06
C LEU A 37 4.95 -2.90 30.20
N SER A 38 4.36 -3.13 31.38
CA SER A 38 4.57 -2.28 32.54
C SER A 38 6.04 -2.24 32.98
N ALA A 39 6.75 -3.37 32.87
CA ALA A 39 8.18 -3.42 33.11
C ALA A 39 8.97 -2.59 32.08
N GLN A 40 8.62 -2.62 30.78
CA GLN A 40 9.25 -1.79 29.77
C GLN A 40 8.98 -0.30 30.00
N VAL A 41 7.74 0.07 30.32
CA VAL A 41 7.37 1.44 30.67
C VAL A 41 8.17 1.95 31.85
N SER A 42 8.26 1.16 32.93
CA SER A 42 9.06 1.51 34.11
C SER A 42 10.54 1.60 33.79
N TYR A 43 11.07 0.68 33.00
CA TYR A 43 12.47 0.70 32.57
C TYR A 43 12.82 1.99 31.82
N TYR A 44 12.04 2.33 30.78
CA TYR A 44 12.28 3.56 30.00
C TYR A 44 12.07 4.82 30.82
N SER A 45 11.06 4.88 31.67
CA SER A 45 10.85 6.02 32.55
C SER A 45 12.04 6.25 33.46
N ASN A 46 12.56 5.19 34.09
CA ASN A 46 13.72 5.26 34.95
C ASN A 46 14.99 5.63 34.16
N LEU A 47 15.18 5.02 32.97
CA LEU A 47 16.33 5.28 32.11
C LEU A 47 16.39 6.76 31.69
N ILE A 48 15.29 7.32 31.26
CA ILE A 48 15.23 8.72 30.83
C ILE A 48 15.42 9.67 32.00
N GLN A 49 14.74 9.42 33.12
CA GLN A 49 14.82 10.29 34.31
C GLN A 49 16.18 10.23 35.02
N SER A 50 16.92 9.12 34.90
CA SER A 50 18.25 9.00 35.47
C SER A 50 19.34 9.76 34.71
N ASN A 51 19.08 10.16 33.46
CA ASN A 51 20.04 10.92 32.67
C ASN A 51 19.87 12.43 32.87
N PRO A 52 20.87 13.15 33.39
CA PRO A 52 20.75 14.58 33.68
C PRO A 52 20.64 15.48 32.43
N GLU A 53 21.04 14.96 31.24
CA GLU A 53 20.98 15.68 29.96
C GLU A 53 19.60 15.55 29.27
N TRP A 54 18.74 14.69 29.81
CA TRP A 54 17.47 14.38 29.22
C TRP A 54 16.31 15.01 30.00
N GLU A 55 15.29 15.40 29.25
CA GLU A 55 13.98 15.80 29.77
C GLU A 55 12.98 14.70 29.41
N TYR A 56 12.19 14.25 30.38
CA TYR A 56 11.21 13.18 30.18
C TYR A 56 10.01 13.69 29.40
N ALA A 57 9.82 13.21 28.16
CA ALA A 57 8.70 13.56 27.28
C ALA A 57 7.56 12.53 27.30
N GLY A 58 7.78 11.32 27.82
CA GLY A 58 6.75 10.29 27.96
C GLY A 58 7.20 8.91 27.49
N VAL A 59 6.36 7.90 27.77
CA VAL A 59 6.47 6.55 27.22
C VAL A 59 5.15 6.19 26.54
N TYR A 60 5.22 5.92 25.25
CA TYR A 60 4.11 5.51 24.40
C TYR A 60 4.12 4.00 24.28
N ALA A 61 2.99 3.35 24.58
CA ALA A 61 2.96 1.91 24.69
C ALA A 61 1.72 1.30 24.02
N ASP A 62 1.93 0.52 22.95
CA ASP A 62 0.85 -0.16 22.22
C ASP A 62 0.81 -1.66 22.55
N ASN A 63 -0.39 -2.17 22.79
CA ASN A 63 -0.66 -3.61 22.85
C ASN A 63 -0.98 -4.12 21.44
N ALA A 64 -0.26 -5.12 20.95
CA ALA A 64 -0.59 -5.79 19.71
C ALA A 64 -1.73 -6.79 19.94
N ILE A 65 -2.96 -6.37 19.75
CA ILE A 65 -4.13 -7.25 19.72
C ILE A 65 -4.11 -8.04 18.40
N THR A 66 -4.08 -9.37 18.49
CA THR A 66 -4.19 -10.27 17.33
C THR A 66 -5.66 -10.43 16.95
N GLY A 67 -6.06 -9.97 15.79
CA GLY A 67 -7.40 -10.22 15.21
C GLY A 67 -7.81 -9.16 14.19
N THR A 68 -7.87 -9.55 12.95
CA THR A 68 -8.60 -9.12 11.73
C THR A 68 -9.12 -7.68 11.54
N LYS A 69 -8.84 -6.73 12.42
CA LYS A 69 -8.99 -5.30 12.13
C LYS A 69 -7.72 -4.62 12.61
N SER A 70 -7.10 -3.83 11.74
CA SER A 70 -5.91 -3.05 11.99
C SER A 70 -5.92 -2.54 13.45
N SER A 71 -5.10 -3.14 14.31
CA SER A 71 -4.90 -2.59 15.64
C SER A 71 -4.37 -1.17 15.42
N SER A 72 -5.18 -0.18 15.72
CA SER A 72 -4.79 1.21 15.68
C SER A 72 -3.61 1.34 16.65
N ARG A 73 -2.43 1.68 16.12
CA ARG A 73 -1.27 2.03 16.94
C ARG A 73 -1.48 3.45 17.45
N GLU A 74 -2.49 3.62 18.33
CA GLU A 74 -2.94 4.93 18.79
C GLU A 74 -1.83 5.68 19.51
N GLU A 75 -1.09 4.98 20.36
CA GLU A 75 0.03 5.59 21.07
C GLU A 75 1.21 5.91 20.14
N PHE A 76 1.45 5.11 19.11
CA PHE A 76 2.44 5.43 18.09
C PHE A 76 2.06 6.66 17.27
N GLN A 77 0.80 6.79 16.86
CA GLN A 77 0.32 7.97 16.14
C GLN A 77 0.41 9.22 17.01
N ARG A 78 -0.01 9.11 18.27
CA ARG A 78 0.12 10.19 19.24
C ARG A 78 1.58 10.61 19.46
N MET A 79 2.50 9.64 19.49
CA MET A 79 3.94 9.93 19.54
C MET A 79 4.41 10.73 18.32
N LEU A 80 3.96 10.37 17.11
CA LEU A 80 4.30 11.10 15.89
C LEU A 80 3.72 12.53 15.89
N GLU A 81 2.49 12.71 16.33
CA GLU A 81 1.88 14.05 16.51
C GLU A 81 2.68 14.91 17.50
N ASP A 82 3.13 14.33 18.61
CA ASP A 82 3.97 15.03 19.58
C ASP A 82 5.39 15.33 19.04
N CYS A 83 5.90 14.50 18.13
CA CYS A 83 7.11 14.77 17.35
C CYS A 83 6.96 15.99 16.44
N GLU A 84 5.88 16.03 15.67
CA GLU A 84 5.54 17.16 14.79
C GLU A 84 5.30 18.46 15.57
N ALA A 85 4.75 18.34 16.77
CA ALA A 85 4.57 19.47 17.68
C ALA A 85 5.89 19.95 18.38
N GLY A 86 7.04 19.34 18.09
CA GLY A 86 8.35 19.69 18.67
C GLY A 86 8.48 19.38 20.16
N LYS A 87 7.74 18.39 20.67
CA LYS A 87 7.77 17.96 22.07
C LYS A 87 8.77 16.84 22.32
N ILE A 88 9.36 16.25 21.27
CA ILE A 88 10.26 15.11 21.34
C ILE A 88 11.48 15.40 20.46
N ASP A 89 12.68 15.17 20.99
CA ASP A 89 13.96 15.27 20.25
C ASP A 89 14.56 13.88 20.02
N ILE A 90 14.32 12.91 20.93
CA ILE A 90 14.86 11.56 20.86
C ILE A 90 13.77 10.55 21.19
N ILE A 91 13.70 9.48 20.39
CA ILE A 91 12.85 8.33 20.64
C ILE A 91 13.72 7.11 20.96
N LEU A 92 13.48 6.49 22.10
CA LEU A 92 14.11 5.22 22.48
C LEU A 92 13.16 4.06 22.16
N THR A 93 13.66 3.01 21.56
CA THR A 93 12.88 1.79 21.31
C THR A 93 13.74 0.55 21.42
N LYS A 94 13.16 -0.56 21.84
CA LYS A 94 13.88 -1.81 22.08
C LYS A 94 14.51 -2.37 20.82
N SER A 95 13.83 -2.33 19.69
CA SER A 95 14.29 -2.90 18.43
C SER A 95 13.49 -2.37 17.23
N ILE A 96 14.07 -2.51 16.05
CA ILE A 96 13.45 -2.20 14.76
C ILE A 96 12.10 -2.92 14.60
N SER A 97 12.03 -4.21 14.94
CA SER A 97 10.82 -5.03 14.83
C SER A 97 9.69 -4.62 15.79
N ARG A 98 10.00 -3.84 16.83
CA ARG A 98 8.99 -3.26 17.74
C ARG A 98 8.53 -1.89 17.28
N PHE A 99 9.40 -1.16 16.61
CA PHE A 99 9.13 0.18 16.11
C PHE A 99 8.24 0.17 14.86
N ALA A 100 8.51 -0.69 13.88
CA ALA A 100 7.79 -0.76 12.61
C ALA A 100 7.11 -2.13 12.38
N ARG A 101 6.15 -2.17 11.43
CA ARG A 101 5.44 -3.39 11.03
C ARG A 101 6.18 -4.12 9.91
N ASN A 102 6.80 -3.39 9.03
CA ASN A 102 7.56 -3.87 7.88
C ASN A 102 8.68 -2.86 7.56
N THR A 103 9.53 -3.22 6.61
CA THR A 103 10.69 -2.43 6.23
C THR A 103 10.34 -1.09 5.58
N VAL A 104 9.24 -1.03 4.83
CA VAL A 104 8.77 0.21 4.18
C VAL A 104 8.28 1.21 5.23
N ASP A 105 7.40 0.75 6.15
CA ASP A 105 6.87 1.52 7.28
C ASP A 105 8.00 2.10 8.16
N LEU A 106 9.05 1.29 8.42
CA LEU A 106 10.25 1.74 9.13
C LEU A 106 10.95 2.89 8.42
N LEU A 107 11.21 2.71 7.12
CA LEU A 107 11.94 3.70 6.32
C LEU A 107 11.21 5.03 6.22
N GLU A 108 9.91 4.98 5.92
CA GLU A 108 9.09 6.18 5.80
C GLU A 108 9.04 6.93 7.13
N THR A 109 8.79 6.22 8.23
CA THR A 109 8.73 6.82 9.56
C THR A 109 10.07 7.41 10.00
N VAL A 110 11.17 6.67 9.85
CA VAL A 110 12.49 7.16 10.31
C VAL A 110 12.98 8.33 9.45
N ARG A 111 12.70 8.33 8.14
CA ARG A 111 13.00 9.48 7.26
C ARG A 111 12.22 10.72 7.67
N HIS A 112 10.93 10.58 7.91
CA HIS A 112 10.08 11.67 8.36
C HIS A 112 10.60 12.25 9.69
N LEU A 113 10.90 11.41 10.67
CA LEU A 113 11.47 11.85 11.94
C LEU A 113 12.85 12.53 11.77
N LYS A 114 13.68 12.03 10.85
CA LYS A 114 14.98 12.64 10.52
C LYS A 114 14.81 14.04 9.90
N GLU A 115 13.81 14.24 9.04
CA GLU A 115 13.47 15.56 8.47
C GLU A 115 13.06 16.56 9.56
N LEU A 116 12.40 16.07 10.63
CA LEU A 116 12.06 16.87 11.81
C LEU A 116 13.25 17.07 12.76
N GLY A 117 14.41 16.46 12.49
CA GLY A 117 15.59 16.52 13.34
C GLY A 117 15.51 15.62 14.57
N ILE A 118 14.61 14.63 14.59
CA ILE A 118 14.37 13.71 15.70
C ILE A 118 15.20 12.45 15.54
N GLU A 119 15.91 12.09 16.60
CA GLU A 119 16.75 10.92 16.67
C GLU A 119 15.96 9.68 17.12
N VAL A 120 16.08 8.56 16.41
CA VAL A 120 15.55 7.27 16.86
C VAL A 120 16.70 6.34 17.24
N ARG A 121 16.69 5.81 18.45
CA ARG A 121 17.69 4.88 18.99
C ARG A 121 17.09 3.49 19.14
N PHE A 122 17.67 2.52 18.42
CA PHE A 122 17.32 1.10 18.49
C PHE A 122 18.31 0.40 19.42
N GLU A 123 17.86 0.09 20.65
CA GLU A 123 18.77 -0.42 21.70
C GLU A 123 19.39 -1.78 21.33
N LYS A 124 18.57 -2.72 20.84
CA LYS A 124 19.02 -4.08 20.52
C LYS A 124 20.05 -4.10 19.38
N GLU A 125 19.82 -3.28 18.37
CA GLU A 125 20.67 -3.18 17.19
C GLU A 125 21.85 -2.21 17.40
N HIS A 126 21.86 -1.44 18.48
CA HIS A 126 22.84 -0.39 18.78
C HIS A 126 22.97 0.66 17.67
N ILE A 127 21.83 1.03 17.06
CA ILE A 127 21.74 1.94 15.93
C ILE A 127 21.07 3.24 16.35
N ASN A 128 21.63 4.35 15.85
CA ASN A 128 21.08 5.69 15.97
C ASN A 128 20.76 6.22 14.58
N SER A 129 19.52 6.65 14.33
CA SER A 129 19.05 7.08 13.01
C SER A 129 19.77 8.29 12.43
N LEU A 130 20.36 9.15 13.27
CA LEU A 130 21.10 10.34 12.85
C LEU A 130 22.62 10.10 12.71
N SER A 131 23.13 8.93 13.12
CA SER A 131 24.54 8.58 12.97
C SER A 131 24.87 8.12 11.54
N GLY A 132 26.18 8.10 11.20
CA GLY A 132 26.65 7.53 9.94
C GLY A 132 26.24 6.05 9.77
N ASP A 133 26.32 5.26 10.84
CA ASP A 133 25.89 3.86 10.82
C ASP A 133 24.37 3.72 10.58
N GLY A 134 23.58 4.65 11.14
CA GLY A 134 22.14 4.74 10.88
C GLY A 134 21.83 5.01 9.41
N GLU A 135 22.58 5.87 8.74
CA GLU A 135 22.43 6.17 7.31
C GLU A 135 22.72 4.96 6.44
N VAL A 136 23.79 4.23 6.73
CA VAL A 136 24.13 2.98 6.03
C VAL A 136 23.02 1.95 6.23
N MET A 137 22.52 1.79 7.45
CA MET A 137 21.45 0.87 7.77
C MET A 137 20.14 1.23 7.04
N LEU A 138 19.76 2.51 7.02
CA LEU A 138 18.59 2.98 6.29
C LEU A 138 18.72 2.71 4.78
N THR A 139 19.91 2.86 4.22
CA THR A 139 20.19 2.57 2.81
C THR A 139 20.04 1.08 2.50
N LEU A 140 20.57 0.21 3.36
CA LEU A 140 20.41 -1.24 3.23
C LEU A 140 18.96 -1.66 3.36
N LEU A 141 18.23 -1.15 4.35
CA LEU A 141 16.83 -1.43 4.54
C LEU A 141 15.98 -0.95 3.35
N ALA A 142 16.33 0.19 2.73
CA ALA A 142 15.67 0.67 1.51
C ALA A 142 15.84 -0.32 0.35
N SER A 143 17.04 -0.85 0.20
CA SER A 143 17.34 -1.85 -0.83
C SER A 143 16.56 -3.15 -0.61
N PHE A 144 16.48 -3.62 0.63
CA PHE A 144 15.69 -4.80 0.98
C PHE A 144 14.19 -4.58 0.77
N ALA A 145 13.65 -3.43 1.17
CA ALA A 145 12.24 -3.10 0.95
C ALA A 145 11.88 -3.08 -0.54
N GLN A 146 12.75 -2.52 -1.37
CA GLN A 146 12.56 -2.48 -2.81
C GLN A 146 12.57 -3.89 -3.43
N GLU A 147 13.47 -4.77 -2.99
CA GLU A 147 13.57 -6.15 -3.47
C GLU A 147 12.36 -6.99 -2.99
N GLU A 148 11.86 -6.77 -1.77
CA GLU A 148 10.67 -7.44 -1.25
C GLU A 148 9.43 -7.11 -2.09
N VAL A 149 9.22 -5.83 -2.42
CA VAL A 149 8.11 -5.39 -3.29
C VAL A 149 8.23 -6.00 -4.69
N ARG A 150 9.45 -6.04 -5.24
CA ARG A 150 9.72 -6.66 -6.54
C ARG A 150 9.42 -8.16 -6.53
N SER A 151 9.92 -8.88 -5.54
CA SER A 151 9.70 -10.33 -5.36
C SER A 151 8.21 -10.64 -5.21
N LEU A 152 7.47 -9.87 -4.41
CA LEU A 152 6.03 -10.02 -4.26
C LEU A 152 5.30 -9.84 -5.60
N SER A 153 5.66 -8.80 -6.37
CA SER A 153 5.09 -8.56 -7.71
C SER A 153 5.36 -9.71 -8.67
N GLU A 154 6.56 -10.25 -8.67
CA GLU A 154 6.94 -11.39 -9.51
C GLU A 154 6.19 -12.67 -9.11
N ASN A 155 6.03 -12.92 -7.82
CA ASN A 155 5.27 -14.05 -7.31
C ASN A 155 3.78 -13.98 -7.70
N VAL A 156 3.16 -12.80 -7.60
CA VAL A 156 1.78 -12.59 -8.04
C VAL A 156 1.64 -12.82 -9.55
N LYS A 157 2.56 -12.28 -10.35
CA LYS A 157 2.58 -12.50 -11.81
C LYS A 157 2.75 -13.96 -12.15
N TRP A 158 3.66 -14.66 -11.49
CA TRP A 158 3.88 -16.09 -11.68
C TRP A 158 2.64 -16.91 -11.34
N GLY A 159 2.02 -16.67 -10.17
CA GLY A 159 0.80 -17.36 -9.75
C GLY A 159 -0.37 -17.12 -10.72
N THR A 160 -0.49 -15.90 -11.27
CA THR A 160 -1.49 -15.57 -12.29
C THR A 160 -1.23 -16.33 -13.59
N ARG A 161 0.02 -16.39 -14.07
CA ARG A 161 0.40 -17.14 -15.25
C ARG A 161 0.11 -18.63 -15.11
N LYS A 162 0.43 -19.20 -13.95
CA LYS A 162 0.15 -20.62 -13.66
C LYS A 162 -1.35 -20.94 -13.71
N ARG A 163 -2.21 -20.05 -13.20
CA ARG A 163 -3.67 -20.21 -13.34
C ARG A 163 -4.12 -20.13 -14.80
N PHE A 164 -3.56 -19.22 -15.58
CA PHE A 164 -3.88 -19.09 -17.01
C PHE A 164 -3.43 -20.33 -17.82
N GLU A 165 -2.28 -20.92 -17.50
CA GLU A 165 -1.84 -22.20 -18.09
C GLU A 165 -2.81 -23.34 -17.81
N GLN A 166 -3.50 -23.30 -16.67
CA GLN A 166 -4.54 -24.27 -16.29
C GLN A 166 -5.93 -23.90 -16.83
N GLY A 167 -6.04 -22.82 -17.60
CA GLY A 167 -7.33 -22.34 -18.11
C GLY A 167 -8.19 -21.62 -17.06
N ILE A 168 -7.66 -21.31 -15.89
CA ILE A 168 -8.37 -20.67 -14.79
C ILE A 168 -8.20 -19.14 -14.89
N PRO A 169 -9.29 -18.37 -15.00
CA PRO A 169 -9.22 -16.92 -15.06
C PRO A 169 -8.82 -16.30 -13.72
N ASN A 170 -8.29 -15.07 -13.77
CA ASN A 170 -7.89 -14.33 -12.57
C ASN A 170 -9.06 -13.56 -11.94
N GLY A 171 -10.19 -14.18 -11.80
CA GLY A 171 -11.42 -13.62 -11.26
C GLY A 171 -12.63 -13.94 -12.11
N ARG A 172 -13.79 -13.80 -11.53
CA ARG A 172 -15.07 -14.00 -12.21
C ARG A 172 -15.47 -12.70 -12.93
N PHE A 173 -15.69 -12.79 -14.21
CA PHE A 173 -16.18 -11.69 -15.03
C PHE A 173 -17.60 -12.02 -15.54
N LEU A 174 -18.36 -10.98 -15.85
CA LEU A 174 -19.74 -11.14 -16.31
C LEU A 174 -19.77 -11.13 -17.84
N ILE A 175 -20.41 -12.14 -18.42
CA ILE A 175 -20.68 -12.25 -19.85
C ILE A 175 -22.16 -12.56 -20.03
N TYR A 176 -22.87 -11.78 -20.82
CA TYR A 176 -24.28 -12.01 -21.13
C TYR A 176 -24.45 -13.36 -21.83
N GLY A 177 -25.39 -14.18 -21.40
CA GLY A 177 -25.56 -15.54 -21.91
C GLY A 177 -24.78 -16.63 -21.21
N TYR A 178 -23.95 -16.25 -20.22
CA TYR A 178 -23.19 -17.18 -19.38
C TYR A 178 -23.28 -16.82 -17.90
N ARG A 179 -23.25 -17.85 -17.05
CA ARG A 179 -23.09 -17.70 -15.60
C ARG A 179 -21.95 -18.56 -15.09
N TRP A 180 -21.39 -18.17 -13.95
CA TRP A 180 -20.38 -18.97 -13.27
C TRP A 180 -21.04 -20.04 -12.40
N GLU A 181 -20.65 -21.29 -12.59
CA GLU A 181 -20.97 -22.41 -11.74
C GLU A 181 -19.64 -23.03 -11.24
N GLY A 182 -19.30 -22.78 -9.96
CA GLY A 182 -17.95 -23.08 -9.47
C GLY A 182 -16.90 -22.24 -10.23
N ASP A 183 -15.96 -22.93 -10.89
CA ASP A 183 -14.87 -22.33 -11.66
C ASP A 183 -15.10 -22.41 -13.20
N HIS A 184 -16.32 -22.80 -13.63
CA HIS A 184 -16.65 -22.95 -15.03
C HIS A 184 -17.75 -21.99 -15.46
N LEU A 185 -17.71 -21.58 -16.73
CA LEU A 185 -18.79 -20.85 -17.40
C LEU A 185 -19.82 -21.83 -17.95
N VAL A 186 -21.07 -21.67 -17.53
CA VAL A 186 -22.21 -22.46 -18.02
C VAL A 186 -23.13 -21.52 -18.79
N VAL A 187 -23.75 -22.04 -19.85
CA VAL A 187 -24.69 -21.27 -20.68
C VAL A 187 -25.94 -20.97 -19.86
N GLU A 188 -26.38 -19.69 -19.84
CA GLU A 188 -27.65 -19.28 -19.31
C GLU A 188 -28.70 -19.32 -20.45
N PRO A 189 -29.66 -20.28 -20.43
CA PRO A 189 -30.48 -20.58 -21.62
C PRO A 189 -31.29 -19.41 -22.16
N GLU A 190 -31.86 -18.59 -21.28
CA GLU A 190 -32.69 -17.47 -21.70
C GLU A 190 -31.84 -16.33 -22.32
N GLU A 191 -30.72 -15.98 -21.69
CA GLU A 191 -29.82 -14.98 -22.25
C GLU A 191 -29.14 -15.48 -23.53
N ALA A 192 -28.84 -16.77 -23.64
CA ALA A 192 -28.24 -17.37 -24.82
C ALA A 192 -29.12 -17.27 -26.05
N LYS A 193 -30.47 -17.33 -25.89
CA LYS A 193 -31.41 -17.08 -26.98
C LYS A 193 -31.25 -15.67 -27.57
N ILE A 194 -31.05 -14.70 -26.70
CA ILE A 194 -30.82 -13.30 -27.10
C ILE A 194 -29.51 -13.13 -27.81
N VAL A 195 -28.43 -13.75 -27.28
CA VAL A 195 -27.11 -13.74 -27.94
C VAL A 195 -27.21 -14.33 -29.34
N ARG A 196 -27.89 -15.47 -29.52
CA ARG A 196 -28.11 -16.09 -30.84
C ARG A 196 -28.89 -15.15 -31.76
N LEU A 197 -29.97 -14.51 -31.28
CA LEU A 197 -30.74 -13.54 -32.05
C LEU A 197 -29.87 -12.38 -32.55
N ILE A 198 -28.95 -11.87 -31.69
CA ILE A 198 -28.00 -10.81 -32.06
C ILE A 198 -27.09 -11.28 -33.22
N TYR A 199 -26.54 -12.49 -33.14
CA TYR A 199 -25.72 -13.05 -34.21
C TYR A 199 -26.54 -13.32 -35.50
N ASP A 200 -27.76 -13.85 -35.38
CA ASP A 200 -28.62 -14.09 -36.53
C ASP A 200 -29.01 -12.79 -37.26
N ASN A 201 -29.30 -11.73 -36.51
CA ASN A 201 -29.55 -10.41 -37.05
C ASN A 201 -28.35 -9.85 -37.81
N PHE A 202 -27.15 -9.98 -37.21
CA PHE A 202 -25.93 -9.57 -37.87
C PHE A 202 -25.68 -10.33 -39.17
N LEU A 203 -25.87 -11.64 -39.17
CA LEU A 203 -25.76 -12.49 -40.38
C LEU A 203 -26.76 -12.15 -41.47
N LYS A 204 -27.94 -11.67 -41.09
CA LYS A 204 -28.98 -11.15 -42.00
C LYS A 204 -28.70 -9.73 -42.50
N GLY A 205 -27.61 -9.11 -42.04
CA GLY A 205 -27.21 -7.74 -42.44
C GLY A 205 -27.95 -6.63 -41.71
N LEU A 206 -28.65 -6.92 -40.60
CA LEU A 206 -29.26 -5.91 -39.75
C LEU A 206 -28.21 -5.10 -38.98
N SER A 207 -28.45 -3.79 -38.87
CA SER A 207 -27.56 -2.94 -38.08
C SER A 207 -27.71 -3.18 -36.56
N ALA A 208 -26.71 -2.77 -35.77
CA ALA A 208 -26.79 -2.86 -34.33
C ALA A 208 -27.92 -2.00 -33.75
N GLU A 209 -28.23 -0.88 -34.40
CA GLU A 209 -29.34 0.02 -34.03
C GLU A 209 -30.72 -0.64 -34.33
N ALA A 210 -30.83 -1.37 -35.44
CA ALA A 210 -32.05 -2.12 -35.74
C ALA A 210 -32.27 -3.28 -34.76
N THR A 211 -31.19 -3.97 -34.39
CA THR A 211 -31.22 -5.03 -33.36
C THR A 211 -31.57 -4.47 -31.98
N GLU A 212 -31.05 -3.28 -31.61
CA GLU A 212 -31.40 -2.59 -30.36
C GLU A 212 -32.90 -2.33 -30.25
N LYS A 213 -33.52 -1.75 -31.30
CA LYS A 213 -34.96 -1.50 -31.35
C LYS A 213 -35.77 -2.78 -31.20
N GLN A 214 -35.39 -3.85 -31.91
CA GLN A 214 -36.04 -5.15 -31.79
C GLN A 214 -35.98 -5.71 -30.37
N LEU A 215 -34.81 -5.61 -29.69
CA LEU A 215 -34.66 -6.08 -28.31
C LEU A 215 -35.49 -5.22 -27.33
N GLU A 216 -35.62 -3.93 -27.60
CA GLU A 216 -36.44 -3.02 -26.81
C GLU A 216 -37.96 -3.36 -26.97
N GLU A 217 -38.43 -3.60 -28.19
CA GLU A 217 -39.79 -4.06 -28.47
C GLU A 217 -40.12 -5.41 -27.79
N MET A 218 -39.12 -6.29 -27.69
CA MET A 218 -39.23 -7.57 -26.98
C MET A 218 -39.13 -7.41 -25.45
N GLY A 219 -38.84 -6.21 -24.91
CA GLY A 219 -38.69 -5.96 -23.50
C GLY A 219 -37.43 -6.57 -22.89
N VAL A 220 -36.41 -6.89 -23.69
CA VAL A 220 -35.15 -7.51 -23.25
C VAL A 220 -34.31 -6.49 -22.49
N LYS A 221 -33.84 -6.91 -21.31
CA LYS A 221 -32.99 -6.06 -20.47
C LYS A 221 -31.54 -6.59 -20.46
N SER A 222 -30.63 -5.66 -20.35
CA SER A 222 -29.21 -5.96 -20.16
C SER A 222 -28.97 -6.56 -18.77
N MET A 223 -27.77 -7.10 -18.50
CA MET A 223 -27.35 -7.62 -17.18
C MET A 223 -27.56 -6.63 -16.03
N LYS A 224 -27.59 -5.34 -16.31
CA LYS A 224 -27.85 -4.28 -15.31
C LYS A 224 -29.35 -3.94 -15.17
N GLY A 225 -30.24 -4.69 -15.79
CA GLY A 225 -31.68 -4.46 -15.77
C GLY A 225 -32.16 -3.24 -16.58
N MET A 226 -31.27 -2.62 -17.33
CA MET A 226 -31.54 -1.45 -18.19
C MET A 226 -31.73 -1.89 -19.64
N HIS A 227 -32.14 -0.97 -20.50
CA HIS A 227 -32.22 -1.14 -21.94
C HIS A 227 -30.87 -1.69 -22.50
N PHE A 228 -30.94 -2.39 -23.63
CA PHE A 228 -29.81 -3.07 -24.25
C PHE A 228 -29.19 -2.18 -25.34
N PRO A 229 -28.14 -1.39 -25.05
CA PRO A 229 -27.63 -0.41 -25.99
C PRO A 229 -26.86 -1.07 -27.15
N ASN A 230 -26.81 -0.41 -28.30
CA ASN A 230 -26.10 -0.91 -29.49
C ASN A 230 -24.60 -1.12 -29.23
N SER A 231 -24.01 -0.37 -28.32
CA SER A 231 -22.62 -0.57 -27.87
C SER A 231 -22.41 -1.96 -27.25
N SER A 232 -23.37 -2.46 -26.47
CA SER A 232 -23.33 -3.80 -25.88
C SER A 232 -23.51 -4.87 -26.97
N ILE A 233 -24.39 -4.66 -27.95
CA ILE A 233 -24.56 -5.55 -29.11
C ILE A 233 -23.24 -5.67 -29.87
N ARG A 234 -22.59 -4.56 -30.20
CA ARG A 234 -21.28 -4.56 -30.86
C ARG A 234 -20.18 -5.22 -30.01
N ALA A 235 -20.23 -5.08 -28.68
CA ALA A 235 -19.31 -5.74 -27.78
C ALA A 235 -19.52 -7.27 -27.78
N ILE A 236 -20.77 -7.75 -27.79
CA ILE A 236 -21.10 -9.18 -27.92
C ILE A 236 -20.55 -9.75 -29.22
N LEU A 237 -20.79 -9.10 -30.33
CA LEU A 237 -20.33 -9.55 -31.66
C LEU A 237 -18.81 -9.63 -31.79
N LYS A 238 -18.07 -8.81 -31.03
CA LYS A 238 -16.59 -8.78 -31.01
C LYS A 238 -15.96 -9.68 -29.96
N ASN A 239 -16.73 -10.23 -29.04
CA ASN A 239 -16.18 -10.96 -27.92
C ASN A 239 -15.89 -12.41 -28.30
N ILE A 240 -14.61 -12.75 -28.33
CA ILE A 240 -14.11 -14.08 -28.65
C ILE A 240 -14.66 -15.20 -27.76
N THR A 241 -15.11 -14.87 -26.55
CA THR A 241 -15.66 -15.87 -25.60
C THR A 241 -16.87 -16.60 -26.17
N TYR A 242 -17.65 -15.97 -27.03
CA TYR A 242 -18.81 -16.62 -27.68
C TYR A 242 -18.42 -17.68 -28.73
N THR A 243 -17.14 -17.76 -29.09
CA THR A 243 -16.61 -18.88 -29.92
C THR A 243 -16.19 -20.09 -29.08
N GLY A 244 -16.43 -20.06 -27.76
CA GLY A 244 -16.02 -21.11 -26.84
C GLY A 244 -14.58 -21.00 -26.33
N ASN A 245 -13.89 -19.90 -26.66
CA ASN A 245 -12.49 -19.68 -26.26
C ASN A 245 -12.40 -18.55 -25.23
N LEU A 246 -11.54 -18.72 -24.22
CA LEU A 246 -11.13 -17.67 -23.30
C LEU A 246 -9.73 -17.19 -23.68
N LEU A 247 -9.60 -15.91 -23.95
CA LEU A 247 -8.31 -15.28 -24.20
C LEU A 247 -7.79 -14.63 -22.92
N PHE A 248 -6.69 -15.14 -22.39
CA PHE A 248 -5.99 -14.58 -21.26
C PHE A 248 -4.87 -13.63 -21.71
N GLN A 249 -4.41 -12.76 -20.80
CA GLN A 249 -3.31 -11.81 -21.06
C GLN A 249 -3.53 -10.90 -22.28
N LYS A 250 -4.76 -10.41 -22.45
CA LYS A 250 -5.10 -9.47 -23.55
C LYS A 250 -4.29 -8.18 -23.50
N GLU A 251 -3.94 -7.76 -22.28
CA GLU A 251 -3.22 -6.53 -22.00
C GLU A 251 -2.08 -6.83 -21.03
N TYR A 252 -0.97 -6.12 -21.16
CA TYR A 252 0.14 -6.13 -20.24
C TYR A 252 0.70 -4.71 -20.11
N THR A 253 1.11 -4.36 -18.90
CA THR A 253 1.70 -3.05 -18.64
C THR A 253 3.16 -3.07 -19.08
N LEU A 254 3.50 -2.25 -20.06
CA LEU A 254 4.88 -1.92 -20.38
C LEU A 254 5.42 -0.94 -19.34
N SER A 255 6.70 -1.05 -18.99
CA SER A 255 7.37 -0.01 -18.22
C SER A 255 7.28 1.32 -18.97
N LEU A 256 6.88 2.38 -18.26
CA LEU A 256 6.79 3.74 -18.83
C LEU A 256 8.12 4.22 -19.45
N ILE A 257 9.25 3.64 -19.02
CA ILE A 257 10.61 3.93 -19.56
C ILE A 257 10.77 3.44 -20.99
N HIS A 258 9.96 2.48 -21.45
CA HIS A 258 10.09 1.84 -22.77
C HIS A 258 8.93 2.14 -23.71
N ILE A 259 8.06 3.09 -23.40
CA ILE A 259 7.10 3.57 -24.37
C ILE A 259 7.81 4.64 -25.21
N PRO A 260 8.21 4.32 -26.47
CA PRO A 260 8.76 5.35 -27.34
C PRO A 260 7.72 6.43 -27.53
N SER A 261 8.10 7.69 -27.34
CA SER A 261 7.20 8.79 -27.59
C SER A 261 6.81 8.81 -29.08
N PRO A 262 5.65 9.32 -29.46
CA PRO A 262 5.33 9.46 -30.88
C PRO A 262 6.39 10.24 -31.70
N ARG A 263 7.28 10.96 -31.05
CA ARG A 263 8.43 11.68 -31.67
C ARG A 263 9.58 10.72 -31.98
N ASP A 264 9.79 9.68 -31.17
CA ASP A 264 10.88 8.72 -31.34
C ASP A 264 10.62 7.78 -32.53
N ALA A 265 9.36 7.62 -32.93
CA ALA A 265 8.96 6.83 -34.11
C ALA A 265 9.34 7.50 -35.44
N HIS A 266 9.67 8.79 -35.44
CA HIS A 266 10.09 9.52 -36.65
C HIS A 266 11.59 9.49 -36.91
N GLU A 267 12.42 9.28 -35.87
CA GLU A 267 13.88 9.26 -36.01
C GLU A 267 14.45 7.91 -36.51
N SER A 268 13.69 6.84 -36.43
CA SER A 268 14.15 5.51 -36.91
C SER A 268 13.84 5.23 -38.41
N ARG A 269 13.46 6.24 -39.18
CA ARG A 269 13.20 6.14 -40.65
C ARG A 269 14.11 7.00 -41.51
N MET A 270 15.30 7.36 -41.03
CA MET A 270 16.37 7.91 -41.89
C MET A 270 17.54 6.96 -41.98
#